data_6a30ce68cd1b53a358a0ba79bf3111e3
#
_entry.id   6a30ce68cd1b53a358a0ba79bf3111e3
#
_cell.length_a   1.000
_cell.length_b   1.000
_cell.length_c   1.000
_cell.angle_alpha   90.00
_cell.angle_beta   90.00
_cell.angle_gamma   90.00
#
_symmetry.space_group_name_H-M   'P 1'
#
loop_
_entity.id
_entity.type
_entity.pdbx_description
1 polymer ?
#
loop_
_entity_poly.entity_id
_entity_poly.type
_entity_poly.pdbx_seq_one_letter_code
_entity_poly.pdbx_strand_id
1 'polypeptide(L)'
;MVPNHLQTVCVLCAKTLFSSRKTFRRRITVIALPRKVVSVAEMLVHIASLALFDRRVHEELHLSSRQGFDFGAAIKKSETQEGRSRPKAEIIELLRTEGERWSRWVEELSDDILEEQVWMPGGISKNRFEILLGTKEHEMQHRAQLTVIERWLGIVPHLTRSRQAASAVAPKRAS
;
A
#
# COMPACT_ATOMS: atom_id res chain seq x y z
N MET A 1 -14.76 -11.10 -6.60
CA MET A 1 -13.80 -10.67 -7.66
C MET A 1 -13.14 -9.37 -7.20
N VAL A 2 -12.01 -9.43 -6.50
CA VAL A 2 -11.24 -8.27 -6.08
C VAL A 2 -10.36 -7.86 -7.26
N PRO A 3 -10.57 -6.68 -7.85
CA PRO A 3 -9.90 -6.35 -9.11
C PRO A 3 -8.40 -6.13 -8.90
N ASN A 4 -7.57 -6.63 -9.80
CA ASN A 4 -6.14 -6.36 -10.01
C ASN A 4 -5.77 -4.85 -10.07
N HIS A 5 -6.75 -3.95 -10.01
CA HIS A 5 -6.58 -2.51 -10.13
C HIS A 5 -5.79 -1.85 -8.98
N LEU A 6 -5.75 -2.46 -7.80
CA LEU A 6 -5.20 -1.81 -6.61
C LEU A 6 -3.67 -1.75 -6.64
N GLN A 7 -3.04 -2.78 -7.14
CA GLN A 7 -1.58 -2.84 -7.31
C GLN A 7 -1.09 -2.00 -8.47
N THR A 8 -1.81 -2.04 -9.58
CA THR A 8 -1.55 -1.19 -10.73
C THR A 8 -1.53 0.29 -10.35
N VAL A 9 -2.42 0.71 -9.44
CA VAL A 9 -2.46 2.10 -8.95
C VAL A 9 -1.22 2.45 -8.15
N CYS A 10 -0.73 1.57 -7.27
CA CYS A 10 0.45 1.85 -6.46
C CYS A 10 1.74 1.95 -7.31
N VAL A 11 1.91 1.04 -8.28
CA VAL A 11 3.03 1.08 -9.23
C VAL A 11 2.95 2.33 -10.12
N LEU A 12 1.75 2.76 -10.54
CA LEU A 12 1.57 3.96 -11.34
C LEU A 12 1.84 5.24 -10.55
N CYS A 13 1.43 5.32 -9.26
CA CYS A 13 1.81 6.41 -8.36
C CYS A 13 3.33 6.51 -8.22
N ALA A 14 4.00 5.38 -7.98
CA ALA A 14 5.46 5.35 -7.89
C ALA A 14 6.12 5.84 -9.19
N LYS A 15 5.68 5.35 -10.35
CA LYS A 15 6.20 5.78 -11.66
C LYS A 15 6.02 7.28 -11.89
N THR A 16 4.87 7.85 -11.50
CA THR A 16 4.55 9.26 -11.70
C THR A 16 5.37 10.16 -10.79
N LEU A 17 5.45 9.85 -9.50
CA LEU A 17 6.24 10.61 -8.52
C LEU A 17 7.73 10.68 -8.91
N PHE A 18 8.27 9.60 -9.44
CA PHE A 18 9.65 9.56 -9.89
C PHE A 18 9.89 10.15 -11.28
N SER A 19 8.88 10.36 -12.10
CA SER A 19 9.03 10.94 -13.45
C SER A 19 9.24 12.46 -13.43
N SER A 20 8.78 13.15 -12.39
CA SER A 20 8.80 14.62 -12.32
C SER A 20 10.13 15.16 -11.76
N ARG A 21 11.20 15.14 -12.56
CA ARG A 21 12.51 15.70 -12.17
C ARG A 21 12.59 17.23 -12.19
N LYS A 22 11.67 17.95 -12.82
CA LYS A 22 11.84 19.40 -13.10
C LYS A 22 11.20 20.36 -12.11
N THR A 23 10.33 19.91 -11.20
CA THR A 23 9.52 20.83 -10.37
C THR A 23 9.95 20.91 -8.90
N PHE A 24 11.00 20.23 -8.50
CA PHE A 24 11.38 20.08 -7.09
C PHE A 24 11.97 21.33 -6.42
N ARG A 25 12.25 22.42 -7.14
CA ARG A 25 13.04 23.55 -6.61
C ARG A 25 12.27 24.78 -6.17
N ARG A 26 10.94 24.88 -6.28
CA ARG A 26 10.23 26.09 -5.85
C ARG A 26 8.97 25.79 -5.06
N ARG A 27 8.95 26.22 -3.82
CA ARG A 27 7.82 26.30 -2.87
C ARG A 27 7.54 25.08 -1.98
N ILE A 28 8.55 24.59 -1.29
CA ILE A 28 8.29 24.00 0.02
C ILE A 28 8.79 25.04 1.05
N THR A 29 7.99 26.06 1.28
CA THR A 29 8.19 26.99 2.36
C THR A 29 7.25 26.61 3.49
N VAL A 30 7.84 26.01 4.53
CA VAL A 30 7.37 26.03 5.92
C VAL A 30 6.07 25.28 6.20
N ILE A 31 6.16 23.96 6.15
CA ILE A 31 5.60 23.16 7.24
C ILE A 31 6.84 22.64 7.97
N ALA A 32 7.06 23.07 9.21
CA ALA A 32 8.07 22.49 10.07
C ALA A 32 7.63 21.06 10.38
N LEU A 33 8.03 20.11 9.53
CA LEU A 33 7.76 18.71 9.72
C LEU A 33 8.63 18.20 10.88
N PRO A 34 8.10 17.36 11.77
CA PRO A 34 8.90 16.75 12.83
C PRO A 34 10.13 16.06 12.24
N ARG A 35 11.19 15.91 13.04
CA ARG A 35 12.49 15.38 12.62
C ARG A 35 12.49 13.96 11.99
N LYS A 36 11.36 13.28 11.92
CA LYS A 36 11.18 11.96 11.32
C LYS A 36 10.04 12.00 10.30
N VAL A 37 10.32 12.51 9.13
CA VAL A 37 9.40 12.40 8.00
C VAL A 37 9.83 11.21 7.16
N VAL A 38 8.92 10.26 7.01
CA VAL A 38 9.10 9.11 6.12
C VAL A 38 9.17 9.63 4.68
N SER A 39 10.20 9.26 3.95
CA SER A 39 10.33 9.64 2.53
C SER A 39 9.30 8.89 1.67
N VAL A 40 9.03 9.42 0.48
CA VAL A 40 8.18 8.73 -0.50
C VAL A 40 8.70 7.33 -0.82
N ALA A 41 10.02 7.15 -0.91
CA ALA A 41 10.63 5.86 -1.15
C ALA A 41 10.36 4.86 -0.02
N GLU A 42 10.57 5.27 1.23
CA GLU A 42 10.27 4.44 2.41
C GLU A 42 8.79 4.10 2.49
N MET A 43 7.89 5.05 2.23
CA MET A 43 6.45 4.81 2.21
C MET A 43 6.03 3.80 1.14
N LEU A 44 6.62 3.85 -0.05
CA LEU A 44 6.35 2.88 -1.11
C LEU A 44 6.86 1.48 -0.77
N VAL A 45 8.04 1.39 -0.15
CA VAL A 45 8.58 0.10 0.35
C VAL A 45 7.71 -0.41 1.49
N HIS A 46 7.25 0.45 2.40
CA HIS A 46 6.33 0.08 3.48
C HIS A 46 5.04 -0.54 2.93
N ILE A 47 4.43 0.04 1.91
CA ILE A 47 3.24 -0.54 1.25
C ILE A 47 3.52 -1.95 0.72
N ALA A 48 4.67 -2.19 0.11
CA ALA A 48 5.04 -3.54 -0.33
C ALA A 48 5.28 -4.49 0.85
N SER A 49 5.82 -3.97 1.96
CA SER A 49 6.08 -4.74 3.18
C SER A 49 4.80 -5.22 3.86
N LEU A 50 3.68 -4.50 3.74
CA LEU A 50 2.38 -4.93 4.25
C LEU A 50 1.94 -6.25 3.61
N ALA A 51 2.05 -6.37 2.30
CA ALA A 51 1.72 -7.59 1.56
C ALA A 51 2.60 -8.78 1.99
N LEU A 52 3.90 -8.54 2.15
CA LEU A 52 4.85 -9.55 2.67
C LEU A 52 4.50 -10.00 4.08
N PHE A 53 4.13 -9.06 4.94
CA PHE A 53 3.78 -9.35 6.33
C PHE A 53 2.51 -10.20 6.42
N ASP A 54 1.46 -9.86 5.68
CA ASP A 54 0.22 -10.62 5.65
C ASP A 54 0.46 -12.06 5.19
N ARG A 55 1.18 -12.23 4.10
CA ARG A 55 1.51 -13.56 3.62
C ARG A 55 2.29 -14.36 4.65
N ARG A 56 3.26 -13.73 5.30
CA ARG A 56 4.01 -14.40 6.37
C ARG A 56 3.12 -14.87 7.52
N VAL A 57 2.18 -14.05 7.96
CA VAL A 57 1.31 -14.34 9.11
C VAL A 57 0.18 -15.29 8.74
N HIS A 58 -0.45 -15.09 7.60
CA HIS A 58 -1.70 -15.73 7.25
C HIS A 58 -1.55 -16.90 6.27
N GLU A 59 -0.56 -16.88 5.36
CA GLU A 59 -0.29 -17.95 4.42
C GLU A 59 0.78 -18.91 4.97
N GLU A 60 1.99 -18.41 5.22
CA GLU A 60 3.13 -19.29 5.57
C GLU A 60 3.04 -19.87 6.98
N LEU A 61 2.70 -19.03 7.98
CA LEU A 61 2.59 -19.45 9.38
C LEU A 61 1.18 -19.89 9.76
N HIS A 62 0.19 -19.50 8.98
CA HIS A 62 -1.23 -19.77 9.20
C HIS A 62 -1.65 -19.58 10.66
N LEU A 63 -1.27 -18.46 11.25
CA LEU A 63 -1.49 -18.21 12.67
C LEU A 63 -2.98 -18.16 13.00
N SER A 64 -3.40 -18.97 13.96
CA SER A 64 -4.72 -18.90 14.60
C SER A 64 -4.74 -17.96 15.82
N SER A 65 -3.56 -17.55 16.28
CA SER A 65 -3.40 -16.59 17.37
C SER A 65 -2.20 -15.70 17.13
N ARG A 66 -2.38 -14.43 17.38
CA ARG A 66 -1.30 -13.43 17.43
C ARG A 66 -0.66 -13.30 18.82
N GLN A 67 -1.17 -14.03 19.82
CA GLN A 67 -0.55 -14.10 21.13
C GLN A 67 0.79 -14.86 21.02
N GLY A 68 1.84 -14.28 21.60
CA GLY A 68 3.18 -14.87 21.55
C GLY A 68 3.93 -14.69 20.22
N PHE A 69 3.31 -14.12 19.19
CA PHE A 69 4.04 -13.72 18.00
C PHE A 69 4.80 -12.41 18.26
N ASP A 70 6.10 -12.40 18.04
CA ASP A 70 6.92 -11.20 18.26
C ASP A 70 6.73 -10.18 17.13
N PHE A 71 5.63 -9.43 17.22
CA PHE A 71 5.35 -8.32 16.31
C PHE A 71 6.44 -7.25 16.35
N GLY A 72 7.04 -7.01 17.54
CA GLY A 72 8.08 -6.02 17.70
C GLY A 72 9.30 -6.35 16.84
N ALA A 73 9.77 -7.59 16.90
CA ALA A 73 10.86 -8.05 16.05
C ALA A 73 10.49 -8.03 14.55
N ALA A 74 9.27 -8.42 14.20
CA ALA A 74 8.80 -8.42 12.82
C ALA A 74 8.73 -6.98 12.25
N ILE A 75 8.18 -6.03 13.00
CA ILE A 75 8.12 -4.61 12.65
C ILE A 75 9.53 -4.04 12.51
N LYS A 76 10.42 -4.27 13.49
CA LYS A 76 11.79 -3.78 13.44
C LYS A 76 12.55 -4.31 12.22
N LYS A 77 12.31 -5.56 11.84
CA LYS A 77 12.89 -6.14 10.62
C LYS A 77 12.36 -5.43 9.37
N SER A 78 11.05 -5.14 9.32
CA SER A 78 10.43 -4.39 8.22
C SER A 78 11.02 -2.97 8.12
N GLU A 79 11.04 -2.21 9.24
CA GLU A 79 11.60 -0.86 9.29
C GLU A 79 13.06 -0.81 8.81
N THR A 80 13.86 -1.81 9.17
CA THR A 80 15.25 -1.91 8.70
C THR A 80 15.32 -2.09 7.19
N GLN A 81 14.41 -2.87 6.60
CA GLN A 81 14.32 -3.04 5.15
C GLN A 81 13.76 -1.80 4.46
N GLU A 82 12.80 -1.14 5.06
CA GLU A 82 12.18 0.08 4.53
C GLU A 82 13.18 1.24 4.46
N GLY A 83 13.99 1.42 5.50
CA GLY A 83 15.03 2.47 5.57
C GLY A 83 16.24 2.23 4.66
N ARG A 84 16.35 1.06 4.01
CA ARG A 84 17.42 0.79 3.07
C ARG A 84 17.24 1.61 1.79
N SER A 85 18.28 2.32 1.38
CA SER A 85 18.29 3.03 0.09
C SER A 85 18.15 2.05 -1.08
N ARG A 86 17.19 2.31 -1.97
CA ARG A 86 16.92 1.49 -3.16
C ARG A 86 16.80 2.36 -4.41
N PRO A 87 17.30 1.89 -5.56
CA PRO A 87 16.97 2.49 -6.84
C PRO A 87 15.47 2.47 -7.09
N LYS A 88 14.97 3.46 -7.80
CA LYS A 88 13.56 3.55 -8.22
C LYS A 88 13.04 2.26 -8.88
N ALA A 89 13.83 1.65 -9.76
CA ALA A 89 13.45 0.44 -10.48
C ALA A 89 13.21 -0.73 -9.52
N GLU A 90 14.04 -0.88 -8.48
CA GLU A 90 13.88 -1.89 -7.44
C GLU A 90 12.58 -1.68 -6.65
N ILE A 91 12.26 -0.43 -6.28
CA ILE A 91 11.02 -0.12 -5.56
C ILE A 91 9.78 -0.44 -6.40
N ILE A 92 9.80 -0.09 -7.67
CA ILE A 92 8.69 -0.39 -8.59
C ILE A 92 8.52 -1.90 -8.76
N GLU A 93 9.61 -2.62 -8.91
CA GLU A 93 9.57 -4.07 -9.07
C GLU A 93 9.11 -4.77 -7.78
N LEU A 94 9.55 -4.30 -6.62
CA LEU A 94 9.10 -4.80 -5.32
C LEU A 94 7.58 -4.64 -5.17
N LEU A 95 7.05 -3.44 -5.41
CA LEU A 95 5.61 -3.18 -5.36
C LEU A 95 4.82 -4.06 -6.33
N ARG A 96 5.33 -4.24 -7.56
CA ARG A 96 4.69 -5.08 -8.57
C ARG A 96 4.66 -6.54 -8.13
N THR A 97 5.82 -7.07 -7.74
CA THR A 97 5.97 -8.48 -7.41
C THR A 97 5.19 -8.87 -6.17
N GLU A 98 5.36 -8.12 -5.07
CA GLU A 98 4.68 -8.45 -3.81
C GLU A 98 3.19 -8.18 -3.89
N GLY A 99 2.81 -7.14 -4.58
CA GLY A 99 1.44 -6.88 -4.83
C GLY A 99 0.74 -7.95 -5.68
N GLU A 100 1.34 -8.44 -6.79
CA GLU A 100 0.79 -9.51 -7.61
C GLU A 100 0.71 -10.85 -6.86
N ARG A 101 1.69 -11.14 -6.01
CA ARG A 101 1.68 -12.33 -5.14
C ARG A 101 0.55 -12.28 -4.12
N TRP A 102 0.41 -11.14 -3.45
CA TRP A 102 -0.65 -10.95 -2.46
C TRP A 102 -2.04 -11.07 -3.09
N SER A 103 -2.24 -10.48 -4.27
CA SER A 103 -3.52 -10.55 -4.99
C SER A 103 -3.90 -11.97 -5.36
N ARG A 104 -2.97 -12.73 -5.94
CA ARG A 104 -3.20 -14.14 -6.30
C ARG A 104 -3.55 -14.97 -5.08
N TRP A 105 -2.77 -14.81 -4.01
CA TRP A 105 -3.04 -15.52 -2.77
C TRP A 105 -4.44 -15.19 -2.20
N VAL A 106 -4.84 -13.92 -2.15
CA VAL A 106 -6.18 -13.54 -1.66
C VAL A 106 -7.29 -14.05 -2.57
N GLU A 107 -7.07 -14.10 -3.88
CA GLU A 107 -8.04 -14.66 -4.86
C GLU A 107 -8.24 -16.17 -4.66
N GLU A 108 -7.29 -16.89 -4.12
CA GLU A 108 -7.32 -18.33 -3.85
C GLU A 108 -7.91 -18.68 -2.48
N LEU A 109 -8.18 -17.70 -1.61
CA LEU A 109 -8.76 -17.94 -0.29
C LEU A 109 -10.23 -18.36 -0.40
N SER A 110 -10.58 -19.46 0.28
CA SER A 110 -11.96 -19.87 0.45
C SER A 110 -12.69 -19.05 1.52
N ASP A 111 -14.01 -19.05 1.49
CA ASP A 111 -14.82 -18.40 2.52
C ASP A 111 -14.53 -19.00 3.90
N ASP A 112 -14.32 -20.30 4.01
CA ASP A 112 -13.99 -20.97 5.28
C ASP A 112 -12.68 -20.41 5.89
N ILE A 113 -11.65 -20.18 5.07
CA ILE A 113 -10.38 -19.57 5.52
C ILE A 113 -10.60 -18.12 5.95
N LEU A 114 -11.43 -17.37 5.22
CA LEU A 114 -11.74 -15.98 5.55
C LEU A 114 -12.52 -15.84 6.87
N GLU A 115 -13.34 -16.83 7.21
CA GLU A 115 -14.12 -16.86 8.44
C GLU A 115 -13.33 -17.36 9.67
N GLU A 116 -12.15 -17.96 9.47
CA GLU A 116 -11.31 -18.44 10.57
C GLU A 116 -11.02 -17.33 11.59
N GLN A 117 -11.26 -17.67 12.87
CA GLN A 117 -10.99 -16.75 13.98
C GLN A 117 -9.50 -16.72 14.33
N VAL A 118 -8.96 -15.52 14.42
CA VAL A 118 -7.58 -15.27 14.84
C VAL A 118 -7.60 -14.46 16.14
N TRP A 119 -7.00 -15.01 17.18
CA TRP A 119 -6.91 -14.35 18.48
C TRP A 119 -5.88 -13.23 18.47
N MET A 120 -6.34 -12.03 18.77
CA MET A 120 -5.52 -10.82 18.87
C MET A 120 -4.97 -10.64 20.29
N PRO A 121 -3.89 -9.86 20.48
CA PRO A 121 -3.48 -9.42 21.80
C PRO A 121 -4.64 -8.73 22.54
N GLY A 122 -4.78 -9.04 23.83
CA GLY A 122 -5.89 -8.51 24.64
C GLY A 122 -7.14 -9.39 24.67
N GLY A 123 -7.11 -10.58 24.05
CA GLY A 123 -8.18 -11.58 24.20
C GLY A 123 -9.39 -11.37 23.29
N ILE A 124 -9.30 -10.47 22.31
CA ILE A 124 -10.31 -10.30 21.25
C ILE A 124 -9.99 -11.23 20.09
N SER A 125 -11.00 -11.76 19.41
CA SER A 125 -10.82 -12.43 18.12
C SER A 125 -11.37 -11.56 16.99
N LYS A 126 -10.78 -11.72 15.82
CA LYS A 126 -11.27 -11.20 14.55
C LYS A 126 -11.21 -12.33 13.54
N ASN A 127 -12.14 -12.35 12.59
CA ASN A 127 -11.98 -13.28 11.49
C ASN A 127 -10.84 -12.80 10.55
N ARG A 128 -10.33 -13.74 9.75
CA ARG A 128 -9.19 -13.46 8.87
C ARG A 128 -9.50 -12.40 7.82
N PHE A 129 -10.75 -12.37 7.35
CA PHE A 129 -11.23 -11.32 6.42
C PHE A 129 -11.10 -9.92 7.02
N GLU A 130 -11.56 -9.72 8.27
CA GLU A 130 -11.44 -8.41 8.96
C GLU A 130 -9.99 -7.96 9.11
N ILE A 131 -9.07 -8.90 9.34
CA ILE A 131 -7.65 -8.60 9.49
C ILE A 131 -7.06 -8.17 8.14
N LEU A 132 -7.37 -8.90 7.07
CA LEU A 132 -6.91 -8.58 5.71
C LEU A 132 -7.51 -7.27 5.20
N LEU A 133 -8.77 -6.99 5.56
CA LEU A 133 -9.40 -5.71 5.28
C LEU A 133 -8.66 -4.56 5.98
N GLY A 134 -8.24 -4.74 7.24
CA GLY A 134 -7.42 -3.76 7.97
C GLY A 134 -6.09 -3.44 7.29
N THR A 135 -5.43 -4.45 6.71
CA THR A 135 -4.22 -4.22 5.90
C THR A 135 -4.53 -3.41 4.65
N LYS A 136 -5.66 -3.66 4.01
CA LYS A 136 -6.12 -2.90 2.86
C LYS A 136 -6.41 -1.44 3.19
N GLU A 137 -7.04 -1.19 4.32
CA GLU A 137 -7.29 0.16 4.83
C GLU A 137 -5.98 0.90 5.13
N HIS A 138 -4.99 0.21 5.71
CA HIS A 138 -3.66 0.75 5.97
C HIS A 138 -2.95 1.16 4.67
N GLU A 139 -2.97 0.30 3.65
CA GLU A 139 -2.46 0.65 2.32
C GLU A 139 -3.16 1.89 1.75
N MET A 140 -4.49 1.95 1.83
CA MET A 140 -5.28 3.09 1.36
C MET A 140 -4.91 4.39 2.05
N GLN A 141 -4.61 4.36 3.35
CA GLN A 141 -4.14 5.52 4.11
C GLN A 141 -2.82 6.06 3.55
N HIS A 142 -1.84 5.21 3.29
CA HIS A 142 -0.57 5.62 2.69
C HIS A 142 -0.72 6.11 1.26
N ARG A 143 -1.59 5.50 0.47
CA ARG A 143 -1.91 5.98 -0.87
C ARG A 143 -2.57 7.37 -0.86
N ALA A 144 -3.41 7.65 0.13
CA ALA A 144 -3.98 8.99 0.31
C ALA A 144 -2.89 10.03 0.62
N GLN A 145 -1.91 9.70 1.48
CA GLN A 145 -0.76 10.55 1.76
C GLN A 145 0.07 10.82 0.49
N LEU A 146 0.37 9.80 -0.30
CA LEU A 146 1.07 9.95 -1.58
C LEU A 146 0.29 10.86 -2.55
N THR A 147 -1.03 10.74 -2.59
CA THR A 147 -1.91 11.59 -3.41
C THR A 147 -1.83 13.07 -3.00
N VAL A 148 -1.71 13.36 -1.70
CA VAL A 148 -1.49 14.73 -1.21
C VAL A 148 -0.13 15.25 -1.66
N ILE A 149 0.92 14.43 -1.55
CA ILE A 149 2.28 14.79 -1.99
C ILE A 149 2.29 15.06 -3.50
N GLU A 150 1.64 14.23 -4.32
CA GLU A 150 1.50 14.46 -5.78
C GLU A 150 0.92 15.84 -6.06
N ARG A 151 -0.19 16.22 -5.37
CA ARG A 151 -0.81 17.54 -5.56
C ARG A 151 0.09 18.69 -5.17
N TRP A 152 0.85 18.56 -4.07
CA TRP A 152 1.82 19.58 -3.67
C TRP A 152 2.94 19.77 -4.70
N LEU A 153 3.29 18.70 -5.41
CA LEU A 153 4.28 18.72 -6.48
C LEU A 153 3.67 19.18 -7.83
N GLY A 154 2.37 19.54 -7.88
CA GLY A 154 1.69 19.92 -9.11
C GLY A 154 1.38 18.74 -10.04
N ILE A 155 1.43 17.51 -9.51
CA ILE A 155 1.15 16.28 -10.25
C ILE A 155 -0.33 15.95 -10.07
N VAL A 156 -1.04 15.75 -11.17
CA VAL A 156 -2.43 15.26 -11.11
C VAL A 156 -2.41 13.78 -10.69
N PRO A 157 -3.06 13.41 -9.57
CA PRO A 157 -3.06 12.03 -9.11
C PRO A 157 -3.67 11.04 -10.12
N HIS A 158 -3.17 9.82 -10.13
CA HIS A 158 -3.60 8.79 -11.08
C HIS A 158 -5.13 8.58 -11.11
N LEU A 159 -5.77 8.44 -9.96
CA LEU A 159 -7.23 8.28 -9.89
C LEU A 159 -7.99 9.47 -10.49
N THR A 160 -7.47 10.68 -10.32
CA THR A 160 -8.05 11.88 -10.92
C THR A 160 -7.93 11.82 -12.44
N ARG A 161 -6.75 11.47 -12.97
CA ARG A 161 -6.53 11.31 -14.42
C ARG A 161 -7.44 10.24 -15.01
N SER A 162 -7.56 9.09 -14.35
CA SER A 162 -8.42 7.98 -14.80
C SER A 162 -9.89 8.40 -14.88
N ARG A 163 -10.38 9.14 -13.88
CA ARG A 163 -11.76 9.68 -13.87
C ARG A 163 -11.97 10.69 -15.00
N GLN A 164 -11.01 11.59 -15.20
CA GLN A 164 -11.08 12.58 -16.28
C GLN A 164 -11.11 11.88 -17.65
N ALA A 165 -10.27 10.89 -17.87
CA ALA A 165 -10.26 10.09 -19.10
C ALA A 165 -11.59 9.36 -19.33
N ALA A 166 -12.14 8.73 -18.30
CA ALA A 166 -13.44 8.05 -18.38
C ALA A 166 -14.58 9.03 -18.71
N SER A 167 -14.57 10.24 -18.10
CA SER A 167 -15.56 11.27 -18.37
C SER A 167 -15.48 11.83 -19.79
N ALA A 168 -14.29 11.88 -20.38
CA ALA A 168 -14.09 12.33 -21.75
C ALA A 168 -14.61 11.35 -22.81
N VAL A 169 -14.68 10.05 -22.46
CA VAL A 169 -15.16 8.97 -23.36
C VAL A 169 -16.66 8.75 -23.21
N ALA A 170 -17.29 9.17 -22.11
CA ALA A 170 -18.72 9.00 -21.91
C ALA A 170 -19.52 9.81 -22.95
N PRO A 171 -20.48 9.18 -23.68
CA PRO A 171 -21.31 9.89 -24.63
C PRO A 171 -22.11 10.98 -23.91
N LYS A 172 -22.10 12.22 -24.45
CA LYS A 172 -22.98 13.28 -23.95
C LYS A 172 -24.41 12.75 -24.05
N ARG A 173 -25.07 12.57 -22.90
CA ARG A 173 -26.52 12.28 -22.89
C ARG A 173 -27.18 13.43 -23.63
N ALA A 174 -27.88 13.11 -24.72
CA ALA A 174 -28.75 14.04 -25.38
C ALA A 174 -29.83 14.48 -24.38
N SER A 175 -29.88 15.79 -24.11
CA SER A 175 -30.95 16.45 -23.32
C SER A 175 -32.21 16.53 -24.15
#